data_8bb03b33fbb3ad1a982ee0a13cf304c1
#
_entry.id   8bb03b33fbb3ad1a982ee0a13cf304c1
#
_cell.length_a   1.000
_cell.length_b   1.000
_cell.length_c   1.000
_cell.angle_alpha   90.00
_cell.angle_beta   90.00
_cell.angle_gamma   90.00
#
_symmetry.space_group_name_H-M   'P 1'
#
loop_
_entity.id
_entity.type
_entity.pdbx_description
1 polymer ?
#
loop_
_entity_poly.entity_id
_entity_poly.type
_entity_poly.pdbx_seq_one_letter_code
_entity_poly.pdbx_strand_id
1 'polypeptide(L)'
;MQLSIGWMYAFAIVGGLIAAWRIYQKLQLLRQRQNDSWDAKLIDQLRKRGSDPFKPHDVDFFFAFPTPDGAERLAAQLRSEGFDVDVKDNPENGELRYSLHAHKSMKLTVPDMQDLSRRLTDAATQRGGRYDGWAAKQVPITESPH
;
A
#
# COMPACT_ATOMS: atom_id res chain seq x y z
N MET A 1 41.15 -32.49 12.36
CA MET A 1 40.81 -31.15 12.95
C MET A 1 40.35 -30.10 11.93
N GLN A 2 39.77 -30.52 10.83
CA GLN A 2 39.24 -29.54 9.83
C GLN A 2 37.74 -29.24 9.98
N LEU A 3 37.09 -29.79 10.99
CA LEU A 3 35.65 -29.64 11.23
C LEU A 3 35.28 -28.33 11.97
N SER A 4 36.25 -27.62 12.57
CA SER A 4 35.95 -26.43 13.40
C SER A 4 35.73 -25.12 12.59
N ILE A 5 36.33 -25.00 11.41
CA ILE A 5 36.26 -23.80 10.60
C ILE A 5 34.93 -23.71 9.85
N GLY A 6 34.43 -24.83 9.35
CA GLY A 6 33.12 -24.90 8.68
C GLY A 6 31.95 -24.57 9.59
N TRP A 7 32.03 -24.94 10.84
CA TRP A 7 31.01 -24.62 11.85
C TRP A 7 30.98 -23.14 12.21
N MET A 8 32.13 -22.49 12.28
CA MET A 8 32.20 -21.06 12.53
C MET A 8 31.54 -20.24 11.41
N TYR A 9 31.76 -20.62 10.15
CA TYR A 9 31.11 -19.98 9.02
C TYR A 9 29.59 -20.25 8.98
N ALA A 10 29.16 -21.45 9.33
CA ALA A 10 27.74 -21.79 9.41
C ALA A 10 27.00 -20.93 10.46
N PHE A 11 27.60 -20.77 11.65
CA PHE A 11 27.03 -19.90 12.69
C PHE A 11 27.02 -18.44 12.30
N ALA A 12 28.04 -17.95 11.61
CA ALA A 12 28.09 -16.56 11.14
C ALA A 12 27.02 -16.29 10.09
N ILE A 13 26.77 -17.21 9.16
CA ILE A 13 25.74 -17.09 8.13
C ILE A 13 24.34 -17.12 8.75
N VAL A 14 24.07 -18.05 9.66
CA VAL A 14 22.78 -18.16 10.34
C VAL A 14 22.49 -16.93 11.21
N GLY A 15 23.50 -16.45 11.95
CA GLY A 15 23.40 -15.23 12.75
C GLY A 15 23.13 -14.00 11.90
N GLY A 16 23.79 -13.90 10.73
CA GLY A 16 23.58 -12.81 9.79
C GLY A 16 22.16 -12.81 9.18
N LEU A 17 21.64 -13.98 8.84
CA LEU A 17 20.26 -14.12 8.31
C LEU A 17 19.21 -13.77 9.36
N ILE A 18 19.39 -14.15 10.63
CA ILE A 18 18.46 -13.82 11.71
C ILE A 18 18.49 -12.30 11.99
N ALA A 19 19.66 -11.67 11.97
CA ALA A 19 19.80 -10.23 12.16
C ALA A 19 19.16 -9.47 11.00
N ALA A 20 19.38 -9.89 9.76
CA ALA A 20 18.76 -9.29 8.58
C ALA A 20 17.22 -9.43 8.61
N TRP A 21 16.71 -10.58 9.03
CA TRP A 21 15.27 -10.80 9.17
C TRP A 21 14.64 -9.92 10.25
N ARG A 22 15.31 -9.75 11.39
CA ARG A 22 14.85 -8.83 12.46
C ARG A 22 14.85 -7.37 12.02
N ILE A 23 15.85 -6.94 11.27
CA ILE A 23 15.91 -5.59 10.69
C ILE A 23 14.77 -5.39 9.70
N TYR A 24 14.53 -6.37 8.85
CA TYR A 24 13.43 -6.36 7.89
C TYR A 24 12.05 -6.23 8.58
N GLN A 25 11.81 -7.02 9.63
CA GLN A 25 10.58 -6.92 10.42
C GLN A 25 10.41 -5.53 11.08
N LYS A 26 11.48 -4.97 11.65
CA LYS A 26 11.44 -3.61 12.23
C LYS A 26 11.14 -2.55 11.18
N LEU A 27 11.73 -2.66 10.00
CA LEU A 27 11.47 -1.72 8.90
C LEU A 27 10.03 -1.82 8.40
N GLN A 28 9.47 -3.01 8.34
CA GLN A 28 8.05 -3.19 8.00
C GLN A 28 7.12 -2.58 9.03
N LEU A 29 7.39 -2.77 10.33
CA LEU A 29 6.60 -2.17 11.41
C LEU A 29 6.66 -0.64 11.39
N LEU A 30 7.83 -0.08 11.10
CA LEU A 30 8.01 1.38 10.99
C LEU A 30 7.25 1.94 9.77
N ARG A 31 7.30 1.25 8.63
CA ARG A 31 6.51 1.62 7.45
C ARG A 31 5.02 1.55 7.72
N GLN A 32 4.56 0.51 8.41
CA GLN A 32 3.17 0.33 8.77
C GLN A 32 2.66 1.46 9.66
N ARG A 33 3.43 1.83 10.70
CA ARG A 33 3.10 2.98 11.56
C ARG A 33 3.07 4.31 10.80
N GLN A 34 3.97 4.48 9.86
CA GLN A 34 4.03 5.67 9.02
C GLN A 34 2.81 5.75 8.09
N ASN A 35 2.41 4.64 7.48
CA ASN A 35 1.20 4.56 6.66
C ASN A 35 -0.06 4.81 7.48
N ASP A 36 -0.19 4.20 8.66
CA ASP A 36 -1.32 4.41 9.55
C ASP A 36 -1.47 5.89 9.95
N SER A 37 -0.35 6.54 10.26
CA SER A 37 -0.31 7.98 10.55
C SER A 37 -0.71 8.83 9.34
N TRP A 38 -0.30 8.41 8.14
CA TRP A 38 -0.63 9.11 6.90
C TRP A 38 -2.11 9.05 6.58
N ASP A 39 -2.72 7.87 6.69
CA ASP A 39 -4.16 7.68 6.47
C ASP A 39 -5.00 8.57 7.39
N ALA A 40 -4.65 8.61 8.68
CA ALA A 40 -5.32 9.46 9.65
C ALA A 40 -5.18 10.95 9.31
N LYS A 41 -3.99 11.38 8.89
CA LYS A 41 -3.73 12.79 8.48
C LYS A 41 -4.53 13.19 7.26
N LEU A 42 -4.61 12.33 6.24
CA LEU A 42 -5.38 12.64 5.03
C LEU A 42 -6.87 12.77 5.33
N ILE A 43 -7.43 11.88 6.13
CA ILE A 43 -8.84 11.97 6.54
C ILE A 43 -9.10 13.23 7.36
N ASP A 44 -8.21 13.56 8.30
CA ASP A 44 -8.31 14.78 9.09
C ASP A 44 -8.26 16.05 8.20
N GLN A 45 -7.37 16.08 7.21
CA GLN A 45 -7.30 17.18 6.25
C GLN A 45 -8.59 17.33 5.43
N LEU A 46 -9.16 16.22 4.97
CA LEU A 46 -10.44 16.25 4.26
C LEU A 46 -11.56 16.82 5.13
N ARG A 47 -11.64 16.43 6.38
CA ARG A 47 -12.61 16.95 7.35
C ARG A 47 -12.41 18.44 7.61
N LYS A 48 -11.18 18.88 7.80
CA LYS A 48 -10.85 20.31 8.01
C LYS A 48 -11.18 21.19 6.81
N ARG A 49 -11.12 20.61 5.60
CA ARG A 49 -11.54 21.29 4.37
C ARG A 49 -13.04 21.28 4.13
N GLY A 50 -13.84 20.76 5.07
CA GLY A 50 -15.29 20.72 5.01
C GLY A 50 -15.87 19.53 4.24
N SER A 51 -15.11 18.45 4.09
CA SER A 51 -15.65 17.22 3.52
C SER A 51 -16.61 16.53 4.46
N ASP A 52 -17.75 16.06 3.94
CA ASP A 52 -18.78 15.39 4.74
C ASP A 52 -18.31 13.96 5.14
N PRO A 53 -18.09 13.69 6.45
CA PRO A 53 -17.57 12.39 6.88
C PRO A 53 -18.56 11.23 6.74
N PHE A 54 -19.85 11.52 6.52
CA PHE A 54 -20.91 10.52 6.42
C PHE A 54 -21.21 10.11 4.98
N LYS A 55 -20.69 10.85 4.00
CA LYS A 55 -20.89 10.54 2.58
C LYS A 55 -19.76 9.67 2.03
N PRO A 56 -20.06 8.80 1.05
CA PRO A 56 -19.01 8.11 0.32
C PRO A 56 -18.11 9.09 -0.43
N HIS A 57 -16.82 8.78 -0.47
CA HIS A 57 -15.82 9.50 -1.24
C HIS A 57 -15.33 8.63 -2.39
N ASP A 58 -15.04 9.28 -3.52
CA ASP A 58 -14.33 8.65 -4.62
C ASP A 58 -12.84 8.58 -4.27
N VAL A 59 -12.34 7.38 -4.09
CA VAL A 59 -10.96 7.14 -3.64
C VAL A 59 -10.16 6.49 -4.75
N ASP A 60 -9.00 7.06 -5.02
CA ASP A 60 -8.02 6.56 -5.98
C ASP A 60 -6.85 5.93 -5.24
N PHE A 61 -6.45 4.74 -5.65
CA PHE A 61 -5.34 3.99 -5.10
C PHE A 61 -4.27 3.79 -6.17
N PHE A 62 -3.01 3.97 -5.80
CA PHE A 62 -1.89 3.98 -6.72
C PHE A 62 -0.87 2.90 -6.38
N PHE A 63 -0.45 2.16 -7.42
CA PHE A 63 0.53 1.07 -7.30
C PHE A 63 1.53 1.16 -8.45
N ALA A 64 2.72 0.60 -8.23
CA ALA A 64 3.73 0.45 -9.25
C ALA A 64 4.33 -0.95 -9.24
N PHE A 65 4.57 -1.51 -10.42
CA PHE A 65 5.09 -2.87 -10.60
C PHE A 65 6.24 -2.90 -11.62
N PRO A 66 7.22 -3.79 -11.42
CA PRO A 66 8.30 -3.99 -12.39
C PRO A 66 7.87 -4.86 -13.58
N THR A 67 6.81 -5.67 -13.43
CA THR A 67 6.31 -6.58 -14.47
C THR A 67 4.83 -6.38 -14.73
N PRO A 68 4.37 -6.60 -15.99
CA PRO A 68 2.95 -6.53 -16.30
C PRO A 68 2.14 -7.64 -15.61
N ASP A 69 2.74 -8.81 -15.40
CA ASP A 69 2.09 -9.96 -14.76
C ASP A 69 1.70 -9.65 -13.31
N GLY A 70 2.60 -9.05 -12.52
CA GLY A 70 2.31 -8.63 -11.15
C GLY A 70 1.17 -7.60 -11.09
N ALA A 71 1.20 -6.60 -11.96
CA ALA A 71 0.16 -5.59 -12.07
C ALA A 71 -1.20 -6.20 -12.46
N GLU A 72 -1.25 -7.07 -13.46
CA GLU A 72 -2.49 -7.69 -13.93
C GLU A 72 -3.09 -8.66 -12.91
N ARG A 73 -2.29 -9.37 -12.16
CA ARG A 73 -2.78 -10.24 -11.07
C ARG A 73 -3.44 -9.44 -9.96
N LEU A 74 -2.85 -8.33 -9.55
CA LEU A 74 -3.49 -7.45 -8.57
C LEU A 74 -4.73 -6.77 -9.15
N ALA A 75 -4.69 -6.36 -10.40
CA ALA A 75 -5.84 -5.78 -11.09
C ALA A 75 -7.03 -6.74 -11.09
N ALA A 76 -6.81 -8.01 -11.42
CA ALA A 76 -7.87 -9.04 -11.41
C ALA A 76 -8.47 -9.22 -10.01
N GLN A 77 -7.64 -9.27 -8.98
CA GLN A 77 -8.10 -9.36 -7.59
C GLN A 77 -8.95 -8.15 -7.20
N LEU A 78 -8.49 -6.95 -7.48
CA LEU A 78 -9.20 -5.72 -7.11
C LEU A 78 -10.52 -5.56 -7.87
N ARG A 79 -10.56 -5.94 -9.15
CA ARG A 79 -11.81 -5.96 -9.92
C ARG A 79 -12.84 -6.91 -9.30
N SER A 80 -12.41 -8.07 -8.81
CA SER A 80 -13.30 -9.00 -8.10
C SER A 80 -13.83 -8.44 -6.78
N GLU A 81 -13.14 -7.50 -6.19
CA GLU A 81 -13.53 -6.79 -4.96
C GLU A 81 -14.34 -5.51 -5.22
N GLY A 82 -14.66 -5.21 -6.47
CA GLY A 82 -15.50 -4.08 -6.87
C GLY A 82 -14.75 -2.78 -7.16
N PHE A 83 -13.43 -2.83 -7.36
CA PHE A 83 -12.65 -1.68 -7.82
C PHE A 83 -12.69 -1.56 -9.34
N ASP A 84 -12.72 -0.33 -9.82
CA ASP A 84 -12.38 -0.01 -11.20
C ASP A 84 -10.87 0.10 -11.32
N VAL A 85 -10.25 -0.68 -12.19
CA VAL A 85 -8.79 -0.78 -12.27
C VAL A 85 -8.29 -0.53 -13.68
N ASP A 86 -7.25 0.28 -13.78
CA ASP A 86 -6.53 0.58 -15.01
C ASP A 86 -5.03 0.33 -14.80
N VAL A 87 -4.40 -0.32 -15.78
CA VAL A 87 -2.96 -0.59 -15.78
C VAL A 87 -2.33 0.11 -16.97
N LYS A 88 -1.29 0.90 -16.72
CA LYS A 88 -0.55 1.63 -17.75
C LYS A 88 0.92 1.26 -17.75
N ASP A 89 1.49 1.18 -18.93
CA ASP A 89 2.92 1.06 -19.14
C ASP A 89 3.54 2.46 -19.26
N ASN A 90 4.34 2.85 -18.29
CA ASN A 90 5.06 4.12 -18.25
C ASN A 90 6.57 3.86 -18.25
N PRO A 91 7.21 3.68 -19.42
CA PRO A 91 8.64 3.38 -19.50
C PRO A 91 9.54 4.40 -18.80
N GLU A 92 9.05 5.63 -18.63
CA GLU A 92 9.74 6.73 -17.94
C GLU A 92 9.98 6.48 -16.46
N ASN A 93 9.21 5.59 -15.84
CA ASN A 93 9.29 5.27 -14.43
C ASN A 93 10.40 4.25 -14.07
N GLY A 94 11.27 3.91 -15.01
CA GLY A 94 12.40 3.01 -14.78
C GLY A 94 11.98 1.56 -14.45
N GLU A 95 12.47 1.02 -13.33
CA GLU A 95 12.18 -0.37 -12.93
C GLU A 95 10.71 -0.62 -12.60
N LEU A 96 9.99 0.38 -12.08
CA LEU A 96 8.57 0.30 -11.74
C LEU A 96 7.70 0.93 -12.82
N ARG A 97 7.85 0.46 -14.04
CA ARG A 97 7.23 1.06 -15.23
C ARG A 97 5.74 0.83 -15.36
N TYR A 98 5.17 -0.20 -14.72
CA TYR A 98 3.75 -0.52 -14.81
C TYR A 98 3.00 0.10 -13.65
N SER A 99 2.17 1.10 -13.94
CA SER A 99 1.34 1.78 -12.96
C SER A 99 -0.05 1.17 -12.93
N LEU A 100 -0.52 0.83 -11.74
CA LEU A 100 -1.90 0.40 -11.53
C LEU A 100 -2.64 1.49 -10.77
N HIS A 101 -3.77 1.90 -11.30
CA HIS A 101 -4.70 2.84 -10.68
C HIS A 101 -6.00 2.11 -10.39
N ALA A 102 -6.42 2.09 -9.14
CA ALA A 102 -7.70 1.53 -8.72
C ALA A 102 -8.58 2.61 -8.14
N HIS A 103 -9.87 2.55 -8.46
CA HIS A 103 -10.86 3.53 -8.03
C HIS A 103 -12.03 2.83 -7.35
N LYS A 104 -12.49 3.37 -6.24
CA LYS A 104 -13.69 2.89 -5.55
C LYS A 104 -14.33 4.01 -4.74
N SER A 105 -15.66 4.07 -4.77
CA SER A 105 -16.43 4.92 -3.87
C SER A 105 -16.62 4.21 -2.53
N MET A 106 -16.22 4.85 -1.43
CA MET A 106 -16.32 4.28 -0.09
C MET A 106 -16.38 5.34 1.00
N LYS A 107 -16.92 4.98 2.14
CA LYS A 107 -16.84 5.83 3.34
C LYS A 107 -15.43 5.83 3.90
N LEU A 108 -14.95 7.01 4.26
CA LEU A 108 -13.62 7.19 4.83
C LEU A 108 -13.67 7.18 6.34
N THR A 109 -13.34 6.04 6.95
CA THR A 109 -13.06 5.93 8.37
C THR A 109 -11.58 5.61 8.58
N VAL A 110 -10.99 6.14 9.63
CA VAL A 110 -9.55 5.91 9.90
C VAL A 110 -9.22 4.43 10.05
N PRO A 111 -9.95 3.63 10.87
CA PRO A 111 -9.65 2.21 11.01
C PRO A 111 -9.75 1.43 9.70
N ASP A 112 -10.81 1.66 8.92
CA ASP A 112 -11.03 0.95 7.67
C ASP A 112 -9.97 1.28 6.62
N MET A 113 -9.55 2.54 6.53
CA MET A 113 -8.51 2.96 5.61
C MET A 113 -7.14 2.43 6.02
N GLN A 114 -6.84 2.38 7.32
CA GLN A 114 -5.60 1.78 7.82
C GLN A 114 -5.54 0.28 7.50
N ASP A 115 -6.62 -0.46 7.73
CA ASP A 115 -6.69 -1.89 7.42
C ASP A 115 -6.59 -2.14 5.92
N LEU A 116 -7.27 -1.34 5.12
CA LEU A 116 -7.20 -1.43 3.65
C LEU A 116 -5.80 -1.12 3.13
N SER A 117 -5.16 -0.06 3.61
CA SER A 117 -3.78 0.31 3.22
C SER A 117 -2.78 -0.80 3.55
N ARG A 118 -2.90 -1.45 4.71
CA ARG A 118 -2.07 -2.61 5.07
C ARG A 118 -2.28 -3.78 4.11
N ARG A 119 -3.54 -4.12 3.85
CA ARG A 119 -3.90 -5.20 2.94
C ARG A 119 -3.42 -4.95 1.52
N LEU A 120 -3.55 -3.72 1.02
CA LEU A 120 -3.09 -3.33 -0.31
C LEU A 120 -1.56 -3.32 -0.41
N THR A 121 -0.87 -2.87 0.64
CA THR A 121 0.59 -2.93 0.73
C THR A 121 1.08 -4.37 0.65
N ASP A 122 0.49 -5.27 1.42
CA ASP A 122 0.86 -6.68 1.41
C ASP A 122 0.57 -7.35 0.07
N ALA A 123 -0.58 -7.06 -0.52
CA ALA A 123 -0.97 -7.60 -1.82
C ALA A 123 -0.02 -7.16 -2.94
N ALA A 124 0.40 -5.90 -2.95
CA ALA A 124 1.36 -5.38 -3.91
C ALA A 124 2.76 -6.00 -3.70
N THR A 125 3.21 -6.07 -2.45
CA THR A 125 4.53 -6.63 -2.10
C THR A 125 4.63 -8.12 -2.48
N GLN A 126 3.60 -8.90 -2.24
CA GLN A 126 3.55 -10.33 -2.63
C GLN A 126 3.68 -10.54 -4.14
N ARG A 127 3.32 -9.54 -4.93
CA ARG A 127 3.40 -9.57 -6.40
C ARG A 127 4.61 -8.81 -6.97
N GLY A 128 5.56 -8.47 -6.10
CA GLY A 128 6.79 -7.78 -6.49
C GLY A 128 6.62 -6.27 -6.74
N GLY A 129 5.49 -5.71 -6.40
CA GLY A 129 5.18 -4.30 -6.59
C GLY A 129 5.23 -3.46 -5.33
N ARG A 130 4.75 -2.23 -5.45
CA ARG A 130 4.69 -1.24 -4.39
C ARG A 130 3.33 -0.54 -4.37
N TYR A 131 2.78 -0.37 -3.18
CA TYR A 131 1.62 0.49 -2.94
C TYR A 131 2.11 1.92 -2.65
N ASP A 132 1.64 2.88 -3.44
CA ASP A 132 2.09 4.28 -3.36
C ASP A 132 1.16 5.19 -2.55
N GLY A 133 0.01 4.70 -2.13
CA GLY A 133 -0.95 5.44 -1.34
C GLY A 133 -2.27 5.69 -2.05
N TRP A 134 -3.09 6.55 -1.45
CA TRP A 134 -4.40 6.89 -1.96
C TRP A 134 -4.65 8.39 -1.95
N ALA A 135 -5.63 8.81 -2.72
CA ALA A 135 -6.15 10.17 -2.73
C ALA A 135 -7.67 10.16 -2.81
N ALA A 136 -8.32 11.14 -2.25
CA ALA A 136 -9.77 11.30 -2.33
C ALA A 136 -10.13 12.74 -2.64
N LYS A 137 -11.20 12.91 -3.43
CA LYS A 137 -11.78 14.21 -3.69
C LYS A 137 -12.63 14.65 -2.50
N GLN A 138 -12.63 15.95 -2.22
CA GLN A 138 -13.48 16.54 -1.21
C GLN A 138 -14.95 16.39 -1.60
N VAL A 139 -15.78 15.95 -0.65
CA VAL A 139 -17.23 15.91 -0.78
C VAL A 139 -17.81 17.00 0.11
N PRO A 140 -18.30 18.12 -0.44
CA PRO A 140 -18.78 19.23 0.37
C PRO A 140 -20.03 18.83 1.16
N ILE A 141 -20.16 19.41 2.35
CA ILE A 141 -21.37 19.31 3.14
C ILE A 141 -22.43 20.14 2.39
N THR A 142 -23.40 19.46 1.82
CA THR A 142 -24.55 20.14 1.22
C THR A 142 -25.49 20.55 2.34
N GLU A 143 -25.51 21.84 2.64
CA GLU A 143 -26.60 22.37 3.43
C GLU A 143 -27.88 22.21 2.60
N SER A 144 -28.84 21.45 3.16
CA SER A 144 -30.16 21.35 2.53
C SER A 144 -30.76 22.77 2.46
N PRO A 145 -31.15 23.24 1.28
CA PRO A 145 -31.88 24.51 1.20
C PRO A 145 -33.19 24.34 1.97
N HIS A 146 -33.39 25.20 2.96
CA HIS A 146 -34.66 25.32 3.65
C HIS A 146 -35.70 25.99 2.77
#